data_e201b873976f82f209c4d6f29f8e659d
#
_entry.id   e201b873976f82f209c4d6f29f8e659d
#
_cell.length_a   1.000
_cell.length_b   1.000
_cell.length_c   1.000
_cell.angle_alpha   90.00
_cell.angle_beta   90.00
_cell.angle_gamma   90.00
#
_symmetry.space_group_name_H-M   'P 1'
#
loop_
_entity.id
_entity.type
_entity.pdbx_description
1 polymer ?
#
loop_
_entity_poly.entity_id
_entity_poly.type
_entity_poly.pdbx_seq_one_letter_code
_entity_poly.pdbx_strand_id
1 'polypeptide(L)'
;MILNKYLGSNYNVAELKEAVYEGEGELTKVAAYAFKEHRELTEVSLPENVEEVGNNAFYNCRNLRKIVFYDKLESFGDGAFRNCSKLDYIEVKRAGGSLRGLKEILLAMSKAVTVSVYGNELFFPHFQPEFQDNVGAKIVAEIMHGAGMNYRECVGREGIDYMKYDGLFTIQKYSMDLNEAVMVCKARLIYPVELKDEKRAEYLEFLVNNKKVLLDEAAKNKDSSSVTAYIDAGIFDTKESTDEACDFFCETDFAEGVNIMIEYRNKKFKKTSIMDMEI
;
A
#
# COMPACT_ATOMS: atom_id res chain seq x y z
N MET A 1 19.18 -11.82 -20.05
CA MET A 1 19.78 -12.91 -19.26
C MET A 1 18.80 -13.43 -18.23
N ILE A 2 18.90 -14.68 -17.79
CA ILE A 2 17.92 -15.35 -16.92
C ILE A 2 18.61 -15.69 -15.59
N LEU A 3 18.05 -15.22 -14.47
CA LEU A 3 18.46 -15.67 -13.15
C LEU A 3 17.90 -17.08 -12.92
N ASN A 4 18.76 -18.09 -12.96
CA ASN A 4 18.35 -19.50 -12.94
C ASN A 4 18.39 -20.12 -11.54
N LYS A 5 19.11 -19.53 -10.58
CA LYS A 5 19.27 -20.11 -9.26
C LYS A 5 19.66 -19.05 -8.23
N TYR A 6 19.01 -19.08 -7.08
CA TYR A 6 19.40 -18.35 -5.89
C TYR A 6 20.52 -19.14 -5.16
N LEU A 7 21.62 -18.48 -4.84
CA LEU A 7 22.76 -19.10 -4.17
C LEU A 7 23.04 -18.41 -2.82
N GLY A 8 22.30 -18.79 -1.77
CA GLY A 8 22.65 -18.39 -0.40
C GLY A 8 21.50 -18.14 0.55
N SER A 9 21.75 -18.30 1.86
CA SER A 9 20.76 -18.27 2.93
C SER A 9 20.75 -16.99 3.78
N ASN A 10 21.50 -15.93 3.42
CA ASN A 10 21.76 -14.80 4.32
C ASN A 10 21.28 -13.43 3.85
N TYR A 11 20.24 -13.34 3.00
CA TYR A 11 19.76 -12.07 2.49
C TYR A 11 18.44 -11.67 3.13
N ASN A 12 18.47 -10.74 4.08
CA ASN A 12 17.27 -10.06 4.59
C ASN A 12 16.71 -9.00 3.62
N VAL A 13 17.56 -8.52 2.70
CA VAL A 13 17.22 -7.62 1.59
C VAL A 13 17.88 -8.19 0.36
N ALA A 14 17.13 -8.81 -0.54
CA ALA A 14 17.66 -9.24 -1.81
C ALA A 14 17.67 -8.07 -2.80
N GLU A 15 18.66 -7.20 -2.74
CA GLU A 15 19.07 -6.46 -3.93
C GLU A 15 19.64 -7.47 -4.91
N LEU A 16 18.86 -7.85 -5.92
CA LEU A 16 19.28 -8.83 -6.93
C LEU A 16 20.50 -8.40 -7.75
N LYS A 17 21.00 -7.16 -7.58
CA LYS A 17 22.26 -6.69 -8.13
C LYS A 17 23.48 -7.43 -7.58
N GLU A 18 23.42 -7.91 -6.33
CA GLU A 18 24.51 -8.59 -5.64
C GLU A 18 24.29 -10.11 -5.53
N ALA A 19 23.06 -10.59 -5.74
CA ALA A 19 22.77 -12.01 -5.72
C ALA A 19 23.27 -12.66 -6.99
N VAL A 20 24.56 -12.99 -6.94
CA VAL A 20 25.26 -14.00 -7.74
C VAL A 20 24.80 -14.13 -9.17
N TYR A 21 25.35 -13.24 -9.95
CA TYR A 21 25.38 -13.40 -11.38
C TYR A 21 26.84 -13.68 -11.82
N GLU A 22 27.13 -14.93 -12.11
CA GLU A 22 28.32 -15.34 -12.82
C GLU A 22 28.01 -15.32 -14.32
N GLY A 23 28.12 -14.14 -14.98
CA GLY A 23 27.88 -14.04 -16.40
C GLY A 23 27.96 -12.61 -16.92
N GLU A 24 28.32 -12.48 -18.19
CA GLU A 24 28.38 -11.20 -18.90
C GLU A 24 26.97 -10.79 -19.37
N GLY A 25 26.54 -9.55 -19.05
CA GLY A 25 25.29 -8.92 -19.51
C GLY A 25 24.30 -8.52 -18.41
N GLU A 26 23.21 -7.88 -18.79
CA GLU A 26 22.18 -7.36 -17.88
C GLU A 26 21.12 -8.42 -17.56
N LEU A 27 20.66 -8.44 -16.30
CA LEU A 27 19.57 -9.31 -15.88
C LEU A 27 18.25 -8.73 -16.37
N THR A 28 17.58 -9.41 -17.32
CA THR A 28 16.30 -9.00 -17.90
C THR A 28 15.14 -9.90 -17.49
N LYS A 29 15.43 -11.06 -16.90
CA LYS A 29 14.41 -12.05 -16.56
C LYS A 29 14.75 -12.82 -15.28
N VAL A 30 13.74 -12.97 -14.41
CA VAL A 30 13.79 -13.92 -13.30
C VAL A 30 13.21 -15.25 -13.77
N ALA A 31 13.95 -16.34 -13.58
CA ALA A 31 13.52 -17.66 -14.03
C ALA A 31 12.30 -18.18 -13.23
N ALA A 32 11.56 -19.10 -13.84
CA ALA A 32 10.51 -19.85 -13.13
C ALA A 32 11.11 -20.57 -11.92
N TYR A 33 10.41 -20.51 -10.78
CA TYR A 33 10.80 -21.14 -9.51
C TYR A 33 12.12 -20.63 -8.91
N ALA A 34 12.70 -19.51 -9.37
CA ALA A 34 14.02 -19.04 -8.93
C ALA A 34 14.16 -18.86 -7.42
N PHE A 35 13.11 -18.35 -6.75
CA PHE A 35 13.07 -18.12 -5.30
C PHE A 35 12.00 -18.96 -4.59
N LYS A 36 11.56 -20.06 -5.22
CA LYS A 36 10.53 -20.91 -4.62
C LYS A 36 10.92 -21.36 -3.20
N GLU A 37 9.99 -21.18 -2.23
CA GLU A 37 10.12 -21.61 -0.83
C GLU A 37 11.22 -20.90 -0.02
N HIS A 38 11.77 -19.79 -0.50
CA HIS A 38 12.68 -18.95 0.28
C HIS A 38 11.92 -18.18 1.36
N ARG A 39 11.77 -18.85 2.52
CA ARG A 39 11.02 -18.31 3.69
C ARG A 39 11.75 -17.21 4.44
N GLU A 40 13.05 -17.08 4.25
CA GLU A 40 13.90 -16.04 4.80
C GLU A 40 13.71 -14.69 4.11
N LEU A 41 13.20 -14.67 2.87
CA LEU A 41 12.97 -13.44 2.12
C LEU A 41 11.88 -12.59 2.77
N THR A 42 12.21 -11.36 3.14
CA THR A 42 11.27 -10.36 3.66
C THR A 42 11.02 -9.22 2.67
N GLU A 43 12.00 -8.93 1.84
CA GLU A 43 11.94 -7.92 0.78
C GLU A 43 12.69 -8.38 -0.45
N VAL A 44 12.20 -8.02 -1.64
CA VAL A 44 12.86 -8.28 -2.92
C VAL A 44 12.88 -7.00 -3.73
N SER A 45 14.06 -6.60 -4.22
CA SER A 45 14.23 -5.50 -5.16
C SER A 45 14.74 -6.06 -6.49
N LEU A 46 13.92 -5.92 -7.54
CA LEU A 46 14.31 -6.33 -8.89
C LEU A 46 15.15 -5.23 -9.54
N PRO A 47 16.23 -5.58 -10.27
CA PRO A 47 17.01 -4.63 -11.06
C PRO A 47 16.17 -3.91 -12.12
N GLU A 48 16.63 -2.72 -12.54
CA GLU A 48 15.92 -1.84 -13.48
C GLU A 48 15.57 -2.49 -14.82
N ASN A 49 16.44 -3.38 -15.31
CA ASN A 49 16.27 -3.99 -16.63
C ASN A 49 15.48 -5.30 -16.61
N VAL A 50 14.86 -5.67 -15.49
CA VAL A 50 14.01 -6.86 -15.43
C VAL A 50 12.66 -6.56 -16.08
N GLU A 51 12.37 -7.30 -17.15
CA GLU A 51 11.15 -7.19 -17.95
C GLU A 51 10.16 -8.33 -17.69
N GLU A 52 10.63 -9.46 -17.15
CA GLU A 52 9.82 -10.65 -16.93
C GLU A 52 10.17 -11.34 -15.61
N VAL A 53 9.14 -11.75 -14.86
CA VAL A 53 9.26 -12.68 -13.73
C VAL A 53 8.55 -13.97 -14.09
N GLY A 54 9.26 -15.10 -14.03
CA GLY A 54 8.75 -16.39 -14.45
C GLY A 54 7.71 -17.01 -13.51
N ASN A 55 7.08 -18.08 -13.98
CA ASN A 55 6.04 -18.82 -13.23
C ASN A 55 6.56 -19.28 -11.85
N ASN A 56 5.76 -19.04 -10.81
CA ASN A 56 6.06 -19.46 -9.44
C ASN A 56 7.43 -18.99 -8.92
N ALA A 57 7.98 -17.90 -9.45
CA ALA A 57 9.32 -17.44 -9.11
C ALA A 57 9.51 -17.23 -7.60
N PHE A 58 8.52 -16.68 -6.90
CA PHE A 58 8.50 -16.47 -5.45
C PHE A 58 7.46 -17.34 -4.74
N TYR A 59 7.06 -18.46 -5.36
CA TYR A 59 6.08 -19.36 -4.76
C TYR A 59 6.46 -19.75 -3.34
N ASN A 60 5.51 -19.56 -2.39
CA ASN A 60 5.66 -19.96 -0.98
C ASN A 60 6.73 -19.16 -0.19
N CYS A 61 7.12 -17.96 -0.65
CA CYS A 61 7.94 -17.02 0.13
C CYS A 61 7.08 -16.34 1.20
N ARG A 62 6.74 -17.10 2.26
CA ARG A 62 5.69 -16.73 3.23
C ARG A 62 6.00 -15.51 4.08
N ASN A 63 7.28 -15.11 4.20
CA ASN A 63 7.71 -13.95 4.96
C ASN A 63 7.96 -12.72 4.07
N LEU A 64 7.84 -12.84 2.75
CA LEU A 64 7.97 -11.72 1.83
C LEU A 64 6.88 -10.69 2.13
N ARG A 65 7.28 -9.46 2.49
CA ARG A 65 6.42 -8.33 2.81
C ARG A 65 6.40 -7.27 1.72
N LYS A 66 7.56 -7.06 1.08
CA LYS A 66 7.74 -5.99 0.11
C LYS A 66 8.38 -6.51 -1.18
N ILE A 67 7.88 -6.01 -2.30
CA ILE A 67 8.54 -6.14 -3.59
C ILE A 67 8.74 -4.76 -4.21
N VAL A 68 9.95 -4.54 -4.75
CA VAL A 68 10.33 -3.33 -5.48
C VAL A 68 10.71 -3.72 -6.90
N PHE A 69 10.14 -3.04 -7.88
CA PHE A 69 10.50 -3.23 -9.29
C PHE A 69 10.36 -1.92 -10.07
N TYR A 70 10.82 -1.93 -11.31
CA TYR A 70 10.73 -0.78 -12.21
C TYR A 70 9.62 -0.97 -13.23
N ASP A 71 9.10 0.12 -13.76
CA ASP A 71 8.01 0.15 -14.74
C ASP A 71 8.39 -0.46 -16.11
N LYS A 72 9.62 -0.94 -16.26
CA LYS A 72 10.04 -1.80 -17.37
C LYS A 72 9.54 -3.24 -17.28
N LEU A 73 9.07 -3.65 -16.10
CA LEU A 73 8.55 -4.98 -15.90
C LEU A 73 7.19 -5.13 -16.61
N GLU A 74 7.15 -5.98 -17.63
CA GLU A 74 6.00 -6.16 -18.50
C GLU A 74 5.11 -7.34 -18.08
N SER A 75 5.69 -8.37 -17.41
CA SER A 75 4.90 -9.54 -17.04
C SER A 75 5.36 -10.25 -15.78
N PHE A 76 4.37 -10.79 -15.05
CA PHE A 76 4.55 -11.78 -14.00
C PHE A 76 3.96 -13.12 -14.45
N GLY A 77 4.76 -14.19 -14.33
CA GLY A 77 4.31 -15.54 -14.62
C GLY A 77 3.26 -16.03 -13.63
N ASP A 78 2.48 -17.03 -14.07
CA ASP A 78 1.41 -17.60 -13.24
C ASP A 78 1.92 -18.07 -11.89
N GLY A 79 1.19 -17.70 -10.82
CA GLY A 79 1.52 -18.06 -9.46
C GLY A 79 2.82 -17.46 -8.92
N ALA A 80 3.42 -16.44 -9.57
CA ALA A 80 4.71 -15.86 -9.17
C ALA A 80 4.78 -15.55 -7.68
N PHE A 81 3.70 -15.02 -7.07
CA PHE A 81 3.59 -14.69 -5.64
C PHE A 81 2.57 -15.56 -4.89
N ARG A 82 2.21 -16.72 -5.43
CA ARG A 82 1.27 -17.62 -4.74
C ARG A 82 1.84 -18.05 -3.39
N ASN A 83 1.01 -17.95 -2.33
CA ASN A 83 1.37 -18.22 -0.94
C ASN A 83 2.41 -17.26 -0.32
N CYS A 84 2.64 -16.08 -0.89
CA CYS A 84 3.35 -14.99 -0.23
C CYS A 84 2.39 -14.29 0.78
N SER A 85 2.09 -14.97 1.89
CA SER A 85 0.99 -14.59 2.79
C SER A 85 1.20 -13.25 3.50
N LYS A 86 2.42 -12.72 3.56
CA LYS A 86 2.75 -11.45 4.20
C LYS A 86 3.01 -10.32 3.21
N LEU A 87 2.95 -10.56 1.89
CA LEU A 87 3.18 -9.51 0.89
C LEU A 87 2.04 -8.48 0.94
N ASP A 88 2.35 -7.30 1.47
CA ASP A 88 1.41 -6.21 1.72
C ASP A 88 1.88 -4.85 1.18
N TYR A 89 3.09 -4.80 0.58
CA TYR A 89 3.64 -3.59 -0.02
C TYR A 89 4.31 -3.84 -1.38
N ILE A 90 3.93 -3.03 -2.37
CA ILE A 90 4.53 -3.04 -3.71
C ILE A 90 5.06 -1.64 -4.00
N GLU A 91 6.31 -1.54 -4.46
CA GLU A 91 6.91 -0.29 -4.89
C GLU A 91 7.30 -0.36 -6.37
N VAL A 92 6.78 0.58 -7.17
CA VAL A 92 7.12 0.74 -8.58
C VAL A 92 8.00 1.96 -8.76
N LYS A 93 9.22 1.76 -9.27
CA LYS A 93 10.17 2.80 -9.60
C LYS A 93 10.11 3.17 -11.08
N ARG A 94 10.45 4.41 -11.40
CA ARG A 94 10.43 4.91 -12.78
C ARG A 94 11.68 4.51 -13.54
N ALA A 95 11.49 3.98 -14.76
CA ALA A 95 12.55 3.69 -15.72
C ALA A 95 12.11 3.98 -17.17
N GLY A 96 10.95 4.61 -17.36
CA GLY A 96 10.41 4.99 -18.66
C GLY A 96 9.62 3.89 -19.37
N GLY A 97 9.10 2.92 -18.61
CA GLY A 97 8.24 1.85 -19.10
C GLY A 97 6.74 2.12 -18.87
N SER A 98 6.00 1.09 -18.50
CA SER A 98 4.55 1.12 -18.30
C SER A 98 4.13 0.49 -16.98
N LEU A 99 2.87 0.70 -16.54
CA LEU A 99 2.33 0.05 -15.34
C LEU A 99 1.73 -1.34 -15.61
N ARG A 100 2.07 -1.97 -16.73
CA ARG A 100 1.52 -3.28 -17.09
C ARG A 100 1.85 -4.34 -16.05
N GLY A 101 3.13 -4.44 -15.63
CA GLY A 101 3.53 -5.39 -14.59
C GLY A 101 2.81 -5.14 -13.26
N LEU A 102 2.61 -3.88 -12.87
CA LEU A 102 1.80 -3.55 -11.69
C LEU A 102 0.37 -4.06 -11.81
N LYS A 103 -0.26 -3.84 -12.96
CA LYS A 103 -1.62 -4.34 -13.20
C LYS A 103 -1.71 -5.86 -13.07
N GLU A 104 -0.76 -6.59 -13.67
CA GLU A 104 -0.75 -8.05 -13.63
C GLU A 104 -0.59 -8.60 -12.20
N ILE A 105 0.35 -8.06 -11.41
CA ILE A 105 0.53 -8.51 -10.02
C ILE A 105 -0.71 -8.19 -9.16
N LEU A 106 -1.32 -7.02 -9.34
CA LEU A 106 -2.51 -6.63 -8.59
C LEU A 106 -3.71 -7.53 -8.91
N LEU A 107 -3.90 -7.92 -10.16
CA LEU A 107 -4.98 -8.85 -10.55
C LEU A 107 -4.74 -10.28 -10.03
N ALA A 108 -3.47 -10.67 -9.87
CA ALA A 108 -3.10 -11.98 -9.32
C ALA A 108 -3.19 -12.04 -7.79
N MET A 109 -3.30 -10.91 -7.09
CA MET A 109 -3.30 -10.80 -5.63
C MET A 109 -4.66 -10.35 -5.12
N SER A 110 -5.40 -11.23 -4.45
CA SER A 110 -6.71 -10.89 -3.87
C SER A 110 -6.65 -10.16 -2.52
N LYS A 111 -5.50 -10.16 -1.84
CA LYS A 111 -5.30 -9.50 -0.55
C LYS A 111 -5.24 -7.98 -0.67
N ALA A 112 -5.54 -7.29 0.43
CA ALA A 112 -5.26 -5.87 0.54
C ALA A 112 -3.76 -5.59 0.43
N VAL A 113 -3.40 -4.50 -0.26
CA VAL A 113 -2.00 -4.15 -0.53
C VAL A 113 -1.83 -2.64 -0.68
N THR A 114 -0.76 -2.11 -0.09
CA THR A 114 -0.31 -0.74 -0.35
C THR A 114 0.64 -0.74 -1.56
N VAL A 115 0.44 0.19 -2.46
CA VAL A 115 1.26 0.32 -3.66
C VAL A 115 1.82 1.73 -3.75
N SER A 116 3.13 1.85 -3.80
CA SER A 116 3.83 3.09 -4.10
C SER A 116 4.16 3.15 -5.59
N VAL A 117 3.58 4.09 -6.30
CA VAL A 117 3.89 4.35 -7.71
C VAL A 117 4.64 5.66 -7.81
N TYR A 118 5.93 5.59 -8.12
CA TYR A 118 6.81 6.76 -8.25
C TYR A 118 6.82 7.65 -7.00
N GLY A 119 6.73 7.03 -5.81
CA GLY A 119 6.71 7.72 -4.52
C GLY A 119 5.33 8.16 -4.03
N ASN A 120 4.26 7.91 -4.79
CA ASN A 120 2.88 8.20 -4.36
C ASN A 120 2.18 6.89 -3.98
N GLU A 121 1.65 6.81 -2.76
CA GLU A 121 1.00 5.60 -2.28
C GLU A 121 -0.50 5.60 -2.52
N LEU A 122 -0.99 4.41 -2.85
CA LEU A 122 -2.41 4.06 -2.92
C LEU A 122 -2.65 2.76 -2.16
N PHE A 123 -3.83 2.61 -1.61
CA PHE A 123 -4.25 1.38 -0.95
C PHE A 123 -5.29 0.65 -1.79
N PHE A 124 -5.04 -0.62 -2.08
CA PHE A 124 -5.94 -1.49 -2.81
C PHE A 124 -6.59 -2.47 -1.84
N PRO A 125 -7.90 -2.36 -1.58
CA PRO A 125 -8.64 -3.26 -0.69
C PRO A 125 -8.58 -4.71 -1.15
N HIS A 126 -8.89 -5.66 -0.26
CA HIS A 126 -9.02 -7.06 -0.62
C HIS A 126 -10.25 -7.31 -1.51
N PHE A 127 -10.23 -8.43 -2.24
CA PHE A 127 -11.40 -9.01 -2.88
C PHE A 127 -11.36 -10.52 -2.73
N GLN A 128 -12.51 -11.17 -2.87
CA GLN A 128 -12.62 -12.62 -2.80
C GLN A 128 -13.27 -13.13 -4.07
N PRO A 129 -12.57 -13.88 -4.93
CA PRO A 129 -13.19 -14.59 -6.03
C PRO A 129 -13.95 -15.81 -5.48
N GLU A 130 -15.22 -15.93 -5.82
CA GLU A 130 -16.03 -17.10 -5.56
C GLU A 130 -16.35 -17.80 -6.90
N PHE A 131 -15.98 -19.05 -6.99
CA PHE A 131 -16.27 -19.86 -8.16
C PHE A 131 -17.54 -20.66 -7.91
N GLN A 132 -18.59 -20.39 -8.69
CA GLN A 132 -19.82 -21.18 -8.68
C GLN A 132 -19.80 -22.19 -9.82
N ASP A 133 -19.61 -23.47 -9.46
CA ASP A 133 -19.74 -24.57 -10.41
C ASP A 133 -21.21 -24.90 -10.65
N ASN A 134 -21.72 -24.57 -11.82
CA ASN A 134 -23.05 -25.04 -12.23
C ASN A 134 -22.91 -26.41 -12.94
N VAL A 135 -23.05 -27.47 -12.15
CA VAL A 135 -22.81 -28.87 -12.57
C VAL A 135 -23.67 -29.28 -13.81
N GLY A 136 -24.80 -28.62 -14.02
CA GLY A 136 -25.70 -28.92 -15.16
C GLY A 136 -25.33 -28.22 -16.48
N ALA A 137 -24.64 -27.10 -16.46
CA ALA A 137 -24.38 -26.27 -17.63
C ALA A 137 -22.91 -26.17 -18.04
N LYS A 138 -21.97 -26.77 -17.26
CA LYS A 138 -20.50 -26.61 -17.42
C LYS A 138 -20.05 -25.13 -17.46
N ILE A 139 -20.80 -24.23 -16.82
CA ILE A 139 -20.48 -22.82 -16.74
C ILE A 139 -19.90 -22.59 -15.33
N VAL A 140 -18.65 -22.17 -15.29
CA VAL A 140 -18.02 -21.63 -14.06
C VAL A 140 -18.33 -20.14 -14.06
N ALA A 141 -19.15 -19.68 -13.12
CA ALA A 141 -19.35 -18.26 -12.90
C ALA A 141 -18.37 -17.82 -11.80
N GLU A 142 -17.55 -16.83 -12.09
CA GLU A 142 -16.69 -16.19 -11.12
C GLU A 142 -17.41 -14.93 -10.57
N ILE A 143 -17.71 -14.95 -9.29
CA ILE A 143 -18.32 -13.80 -8.59
C ILE A 143 -17.24 -13.15 -7.75
N MET A 144 -17.06 -11.84 -7.94
CA MET A 144 -16.11 -11.06 -7.15
C MET A 144 -16.83 -10.40 -5.97
N HIS A 145 -16.38 -10.71 -4.77
CA HIS A 145 -16.86 -10.09 -3.53
C HIS A 145 -15.84 -9.06 -3.01
N GLY A 146 -16.36 -7.96 -2.45
CA GLY A 146 -15.54 -6.85 -1.93
C GLY A 146 -15.18 -5.81 -3.00
N ALA A 147 -14.64 -4.69 -2.52
CA ALA A 147 -14.33 -3.53 -3.36
C ALA A 147 -13.05 -3.69 -4.20
N GLY A 148 -12.15 -4.54 -3.77
CA GLY A 148 -10.76 -4.54 -4.21
C GLY A 148 -10.54 -4.77 -5.70
N MET A 149 -11.40 -5.54 -6.38
CA MET A 149 -11.27 -5.77 -7.82
C MET A 149 -11.49 -4.47 -8.61
N ASN A 150 -12.53 -3.72 -8.26
CA ASN A 150 -12.84 -2.44 -8.91
C ASN A 150 -11.71 -1.43 -8.76
N TYR A 151 -11.07 -1.39 -7.57
CA TYR A 151 -9.91 -0.52 -7.34
C TYR A 151 -8.72 -0.93 -8.21
N ARG A 152 -8.46 -2.22 -8.43
CA ARG A 152 -7.38 -2.71 -9.29
C ARG A 152 -7.58 -2.36 -10.76
N GLU A 153 -8.83 -2.26 -11.20
CA GLU A 153 -9.17 -1.80 -12.55
C GLU A 153 -8.84 -0.33 -12.81
N CYS A 154 -8.55 0.47 -11.77
CA CYS A 154 -8.08 1.85 -11.93
C CYS A 154 -6.64 1.91 -12.44
N VAL A 155 -5.88 0.81 -12.37
CA VAL A 155 -4.52 0.74 -12.89
C VAL A 155 -4.57 0.41 -14.38
N GLY A 156 -4.24 1.40 -15.20
CA GLY A 156 -4.06 1.25 -16.64
C GLY A 156 -2.60 0.94 -17.00
N ARG A 157 -2.34 0.79 -18.29
CA ARG A 157 -0.98 0.63 -18.81
C ARG A 157 -0.16 1.90 -18.65
N GLU A 158 -0.76 3.05 -18.95
CA GLU A 158 -0.09 4.36 -19.00
C GLU A 158 -0.09 5.10 -17.65
N GLY A 159 -0.92 4.65 -16.69
CA GLY A 159 -1.06 5.33 -15.41
C GLY A 159 -2.24 4.82 -14.59
N ILE A 160 -2.55 5.58 -13.54
CA ILE A 160 -3.67 5.30 -12.63
C ILE A 160 -4.80 6.30 -12.93
N ASP A 161 -6.01 5.81 -13.07
CA ASP A 161 -7.23 6.62 -13.16
C ASP A 161 -7.66 7.02 -11.74
N TYR A 162 -7.11 8.14 -11.26
CA TYR A 162 -7.42 8.68 -9.93
C TYR A 162 -8.87 9.12 -9.80
N MET A 163 -9.49 9.59 -10.89
CA MET A 163 -10.89 10.01 -10.85
C MET A 163 -11.83 8.82 -10.65
N LYS A 164 -11.57 7.71 -11.35
CA LYS A 164 -12.29 6.43 -11.14
C LYS A 164 -12.03 5.91 -9.73
N TYR A 165 -10.77 5.90 -9.28
CA TYR A 165 -10.38 5.44 -7.94
C TYR A 165 -11.14 6.20 -6.84
N ASP A 166 -11.15 7.53 -6.88
CA ASP A 166 -11.83 8.37 -5.89
C ASP A 166 -13.36 8.23 -5.98
N GLY A 167 -13.90 8.01 -7.18
CA GLY A 167 -15.34 7.74 -7.39
C GLY A 167 -15.81 6.43 -6.75
N LEU A 168 -14.97 5.40 -6.75
CA LEU A 168 -15.28 4.11 -6.13
C LEU A 168 -15.49 4.22 -4.62
N PHE A 169 -14.76 5.09 -3.93
CA PHE A 169 -14.90 5.26 -2.49
C PHE A 169 -16.32 5.67 -2.10
N THR A 170 -16.92 6.63 -2.77
CA THR A 170 -18.28 7.08 -2.49
C THR A 170 -19.29 5.95 -2.56
N ILE A 171 -19.11 5.03 -3.52
CA ILE A 171 -20.04 3.93 -3.79
C ILE A 171 -19.77 2.74 -2.85
N GLN A 172 -18.51 2.47 -2.53
CA GLN A 172 -18.08 1.20 -1.93
C GLN A 172 -17.60 1.29 -0.49
N LYS A 173 -17.48 2.49 0.10
CA LYS A 173 -16.96 2.67 1.47
C LYS A 173 -17.68 1.85 2.55
N TYR A 174 -18.95 1.52 2.35
CA TYR A 174 -19.73 0.70 3.28
C TYR A 174 -19.71 -0.81 2.98
N SER A 175 -19.13 -1.20 1.84
CA SER A 175 -18.91 -2.60 1.46
C SER A 175 -17.48 -3.07 1.74
N MET A 176 -16.60 -2.16 2.14
CA MET A 176 -15.24 -2.45 2.57
C MET A 176 -15.18 -2.72 4.07
N ASP A 177 -14.13 -3.43 4.52
CA ASP A 177 -13.73 -3.40 5.92
C ASP A 177 -13.39 -1.96 6.35
N LEU A 178 -13.75 -1.59 7.59
CA LEU A 178 -13.52 -0.23 8.09
C LEU A 178 -12.04 0.17 8.03
N ASN A 179 -11.13 -0.74 8.40
CA ASN A 179 -9.71 -0.45 8.35
C ASN A 179 -9.24 -0.19 6.91
N GLU A 180 -9.74 -0.97 5.95
CA GLU A 180 -9.41 -0.77 4.53
C GLU A 180 -9.96 0.55 3.99
N ALA A 181 -11.20 0.91 4.35
CA ALA A 181 -11.77 2.20 3.97
C ALA A 181 -10.95 3.38 4.54
N VAL A 182 -10.51 3.27 5.79
CA VAL A 182 -9.61 4.25 6.44
C VAL A 182 -8.27 4.31 5.69
N MET A 183 -7.68 3.18 5.29
CA MET A 183 -6.41 3.15 4.55
C MET A 183 -6.53 3.77 3.15
N VAL A 184 -7.65 3.58 2.45
CA VAL A 184 -7.93 4.29 1.18
C VAL A 184 -7.92 5.81 1.40
N CYS A 185 -8.66 6.30 2.39
CA CYS A 185 -8.72 7.74 2.69
C CYS A 185 -7.35 8.30 3.10
N LYS A 186 -6.64 7.59 4.00
CA LYS A 186 -5.29 7.93 4.46
C LYS A 186 -4.34 8.12 3.29
N ALA A 187 -4.25 7.13 2.40
CA ALA A 187 -3.35 7.17 1.25
C ALA A 187 -3.69 8.39 0.35
N ARG A 188 -4.97 8.64 0.07
CA ARG A 188 -5.40 9.74 -0.81
C ARG A 188 -5.20 11.13 -0.19
N LEU A 189 -5.29 11.27 1.13
CA LEU A 189 -5.03 12.56 1.79
C LEU A 189 -3.54 12.87 1.95
N ILE A 190 -2.70 11.84 2.16
CA ILE A 190 -1.25 12.00 2.27
C ILE A 190 -0.61 12.19 0.88
N TYR A 191 -1.11 11.47 -0.14
CA TYR A 191 -0.62 11.54 -1.52
C TYR A 191 -1.72 12.02 -2.47
N PRO A 192 -2.04 13.33 -2.48
CA PRO A 192 -3.22 13.89 -3.15
C PRO A 192 -3.01 14.14 -4.65
N VAL A 193 -2.44 13.16 -5.38
CA VAL A 193 -2.26 13.27 -6.83
C VAL A 193 -3.63 13.41 -7.51
N GLU A 194 -3.84 14.48 -8.26
CA GLU A 194 -5.10 14.79 -8.97
C GLU A 194 -6.36 14.79 -8.07
N LEU A 195 -6.19 14.92 -6.75
CA LEU A 195 -7.30 14.87 -5.80
C LEU A 195 -8.14 16.15 -5.85
N LYS A 196 -9.42 16.01 -6.20
CA LYS A 196 -10.39 17.12 -6.22
C LYS A 196 -10.81 17.51 -4.80
N ASP A 197 -11.10 18.79 -4.58
CA ASP A 197 -11.48 19.33 -3.27
C ASP A 197 -12.70 18.64 -2.67
N GLU A 198 -13.71 18.31 -3.49
CA GLU A 198 -14.90 17.58 -3.04
C GLU A 198 -14.54 16.20 -2.48
N LYS A 199 -13.62 15.49 -3.15
CA LYS A 199 -13.16 14.16 -2.71
C LYS A 199 -12.25 14.26 -1.49
N ARG A 200 -11.41 15.30 -1.43
CA ARG A 200 -10.62 15.59 -0.25
C ARG A 200 -11.51 15.80 0.98
N ALA A 201 -12.58 16.57 0.85
CA ALA A 201 -13.53 16.81 1.93
C ALA A 201 -14.25 15.52 2.36
N GLU A 202 -14.69 14.67 1.42
CA GLU A 202 -15.31 13.37 1.70
C GLU A 202 -14.36 12.44 2.47
N TYR A 203 -13.10 12.32 2.05
CA TYR A 203 -12.08 11.52 2.72
C TYR A 203 -11.77 12.04 4.12
N LEU A 204 -11.62 13.36 4.27
CA LEU A 204 -11.33 13.99 5.55
C LEU A 204 -12.46 13.77 6.55
N GLU A 205 -13.71 13.99 6.13
CA GLU A 205 -14.89 13.73 6.98
C GLU A 205 -14.93 12.27 7.44
N PHE A 206 -14.67 11.34 6.53
CA PHE A 206 -14.65 9.91 6.87
C PHE A 206 -13.57 9.58 7.90
N LEU A 207 -12.34 10.12 7.73
CA LEU A 207 -11.24 9.90 8.67
C LEU A 207 -11.47 10.56 10.03
N VAL A 208 -12.01 11.77 10.06
CA VAL A 208 -12.35 12.45 11.33
C VAL A 208 -13.34 11.62 12.14
N ASN A 209 -14.36 11.05 11.47
CA ASN A 209 -15.36 10.20 12.11
C ASN A 209 -14.81 8.83 12.55
N ASN A 210 -13.70 8.39 11.97
CA ASN A 210 -13.08 7.09 12.24
C ASN A 210 -11.61 7.21 12.72
N LYS A 211 -11.23 8.36 13.27
CA LYS A 211 -9.84 8.67 13.66
C LYS A 211 -9.20 7.66 14.62
N LYS A 212 -10.00 6.96 15.42
CA LYS A 212 -9.51 5.94 16.34
C LYS A 212 -8.71 4.85 15.63
N VAL A 213 -9.12 4.44 14.43
CA VAL A 213 -8.39 3.43 13.63
C VAL A 213 -6.98 3.92 13.29
N LEU A 214 -6.83 5.20 12.93
CA LEU A 214 -5.52 5.81 12.63
C LEU A 214 -4.64 5.90 13.88
N LEU A 215 -5.24 6.27 15.03
CA LEU A 215 -4.54 6.36 16.29
C LEU A 215 -4.06 4.97 16.76
N ASP A 216 -4.93 3.95 16.64
CA ASP A 216 -4.58 2.55 16.94
C ASP A 216 -3.43 2.05 16.07
N GLU A 217 -3.44 2.33 14.76
CA GLU A 217 -2.38 1.96 13.83
C GLU A 217 -1.05 2.63 14.19
N ALA A 218 -1.06 3.96 14.37
CA ALA A 218 0.14 4.72 14.71
C ALA A 218 0.74 4.29 16.06
N ALA A 219 -0.09 4.09 17.09
CA ALA A 219 0.35 3.66 18.41
C ALA A 219 0.94 2.24 18.40
N LYS A 220 0.26 1.29 17.72
CA LYS A 220 0.72 -0.09 17.58
C LYS A 220 2.08 -0.21 16.92
N ASN A 221 2.32 0.61 15.90
CA ASN A 221 3.56 0.58 15.13
C ASN A 221 4.62 1.56 15.68
N LYS A 222 4.28 2.39 16.70
CA LYS A 222 5.10 3.50 17.20
C LYS A 222 5.53 4.45 16.06
N ASP A 223 4.62 4.71 15.12
CA ASP A 223 4.89 5.44 13.88
C ASP A 223 4.60 6.94 14.03
N SER A 224 5.63 7.67 14.46
CA SER A 224 5.59 9.13 14.60
C SER A 224 5.44 9.88 13.27
N SER A 225 5.92 9.30 12.17
CA SER A 225 5.82 9.90 10.84
C SER A 225 4.36 9.93 10.36
N SER A 226 3.60 8.88 10.61
CA SER A 226 2.16 8.83 10.35
C SER A 226 1.40 9.89 11.16
N VAL A 227 1.75 10.10 12.44
CA VAL A 227 1.09 11.14 13.26
C VAL A 227 1.28 12.52 12.65
N THR A 228 2.51 12.85 12.20
CA THR A 228 2.80 14.11 11.51
C THR A 228 1.99 14.24 10.21
N ALA A 229 1.94 13.19 9.41
CA ALA A 229 1.15 13.17 8.17
C ALA A 229 -0.37 13.36 8.42
N TYR A 230 -0.91 12.83 9.51
CA TYR A 230 -2.32 13.04 9.88
C TYR A 230 -2.61 14.49 10.27
N ILE A 231 -1.66 15.14 10.96
CA ILE A 231 -1.73 16.58 11.28
C ILE A 231 -1.73 17.40 9.99
N ASP A 232 -0.79 17.13 9.07
CA ASP A 232 -0.66 17.84 7.80
C ASP A 232 -1.89 17.64 6.89
N ALA A 233 -2.51 16.47 6.96
CA ALA A 233 -3.76 16.18 6.26
C ALA A 233 -4.97 16.93 6.85
N GLY A 234 -4.88 17.49 8.07
CA GLY A 234 -5.94 18.24 8.72
C GLY A 234 -6.93 17.40 9.53
N ILE A 235 -6.53 16.18 9.95
CA ILE A 235 -7.43 15.26 10.68
C ILE A 235 -7.71 15.77 12.10
N PHE A 236 -6.76 16.49 12.70
CA PHE A 236 -6.85 17.04 14.06
C PHE A 236 -7.02 18.56 14.05
N ASP A 237 -8.13 19.03 13.47
CA ASP A 237 -8.35 20.45 13.22
C ASP A 237 -8.96 21.23 14.41
N THR A 238 -9.46 20.53 15.41
CA THR A 238 -10.01 21.11 16.64
C THR A 238 -9.14 20.80 17.86
N LYS A 239 -9.27 21.63 18.91
CA LYS A 239 -8.57 21.41 20.16
C LYS A 239 -9.00 20.09 20.82
N GLU A 240 -10.29 19.82 20.80
CA GLU A 240 -10.88 18.59 21.36
C GLU A 240 -10.30 17.35 20.67
N SER A 241 -10.24 17.32 19.33
CA SER A 241 -9.69 16.17 18.60
C SER A 241 -8.20 15.96 18.85
N THR A 242 -7.48 17.06 19.12
CA THR A 242 -6.03 17.01 19.45
C THR A 242 -5.83 16.50 20.88
N ASP A 243 -6.64 16.97 21.84
CA ASP A 243 -6.59 16.50 23.22
C ASP A 243 -6.95 15.02 23.33
N GLU A 244 -8.00 14.54 22.61
CA GLU A 244 -8.34 13.11 22.52
C GLU A 244 -7.19 12.26 21.96
N ALA A 245 -6.45 12.74 20.96
CA ALA A 245 -5.30 12.03 20.41
C ALA A 245 -4.12 11.98 21.41
N CYS A 246 -3.88 13.07 22.17
CA CYS A 246 -2.88 13.09 23.24
C CYS A 246 -3.20 12.04 24.31
N ASP A 247 -4.47 12.01 24.78
CA ASP A 247 -4.89 11.08 25.82
C ASP A 247 -4.77 9.64 25.34
N PHE A 248 -5.18 9.36 24.09
CA PHE A 248 -5.07 8.04 23.48
C PHE A 248 -3.61 7.56 23.39
N PHE A 249 -2.68 8.43 22.95
CA PHE A 249 -1.27 8.07 22.89
C PHE A 249 -0.61 7.93 24.27
N CYS A 250 -1.10 8.65 25.29
CA CYS A 250 -0.71 8.42 26.68
C CYS A 250 -1.14 7.03 27.16
N GLU A 251 -2.41 6.64 26.92
CA GLU A 251 -2.97 5.33 27.31
C GLU A 251 -2.27 4.15 26.60
N THR A 252 -1.74 4.37 25.40
CA THR A 252 -1.07 3.34 24.59
C THR A 252 0.45 3.36 24.69
N ASP A 253 1.03 4.11 25.65
CA ASP A 253 2.47 4.21 25.84
C ASP A 253 3.24 4.65 24.57
N PHE A 254 2.68 5.59 23.82
CA PHE A 254 3.33 6.16 22.63
C PHE A 254 3.81 7.60 22.90
N ALA A 255 4.87 7.73 23.70
CA ALA A 255 5.39 9.02 24.17
C ALA A 255 5.77 10.00 23.03
N GLU A 256 6.31 9.50 21.92
CA GLU A 256 6.69 10.33 20.77
C GLU A 256 5.44 10.92 20.10
N GLY A 257 4.38 10.12 19.92
CA GLY A 257 3.09 10.59 19.45
C GLY A 257 2.47 11.66 20.34
N VAL A 258 2.55 11.48 21.67
CA VAL A 258 2.12 12.50 22.65
C VAL A 258 2.87 13.81 22.44
N ASN A 259 4.19 13.77 22.31
CA ASN A 259 5.01 14.96 22.13
C ASN A 259 4.63 15.73 20.86
N ILE A 260 4.48 15.03 19.74
CA ILE A 260 4.07 15.62 18.46
C ILE A 260 2.71 16.31 18.59
N MET A 261 1.72 15.66 19.21
CA MET A 261 0.39 16.22 19.39
C MET A 261 0.39 17.43 20.33
N ILE A 262 1.17 17.41 21.42
CA ILE A 262 1.33 18.56 22.33
C ILE A 262 1.98 19.74 21.62
N GLU A 263 3.03 19.52 20.83
CA GLU A 263 3.68 20.57 20.05
C GLU A 263 2.72 21.20 19.04
N TYR A 264 1.99 20.36 18.31
CA TYR A 264 0.97 20.81 17.36
C TYR A 264 -0.12 21.64 18.05
N ARG A 265 -0.69 21.12 19.16
CA ARG A 265 -1.68 21.81 19.96
C ARG A 265 -1.21 23.20 20.40
N ASN A 266 0.01 23.28 20.96
CA ASN A 266 0.59 24.53 21.42
C ASN A 266 0.86 25.52 20.29
N LYS A 267 1.22 25.04 19.11
CA LYS A 267 1.44 25.89 17.93
C LYS A 267 0.13 26.40 17.34
N LYS A 268 -0.87 25.53 17.19
CA LYS A 268 -2.12 25.85 16.51
C LYS A 268 -3.12 26.60 17.39
N PHE A 269 -3.22 26.21 18.66
CA PHE A 269 -4.21 26.72 19.61
C PHE A 269 -3.61 27.59 20.72
N LYS A 270 -2.39 28.14 20.52
CA LYS A 270 -1.87 29.18 21.41
C LYS A 270 -2.91 30.29 21.50
N LYS A 271 -3.45 30.51 22.70
CA LYS A 271 -4.27 31.67 22.97
C LYS A 271 -3.53 32.92 22.54
N THR A 272 -4.14 33.73 21.73
CA THR A 272 -4.00 35.18 21.66
C THR A 272 -4.45 35.75 23.03
N SER A 273 -3.62 35.55 24.05
CA SER A 273 -4.00 35.84 25.44
C SER A 273 -3.11 36.89 26.02
N ILE A 274 -2.82 37.98 25.28
CA ILE A 274 -2.20 39.19 25.86
C ILE A 274 -2.76 40.48 25.25
N MET A 275 -3.61 40.46 24.22
CA MET A 275 -4.08 41.70 23.58
C MET A 275 -5.56 42.07 23.81
N ASP A 276 -6.33 41.25 24.54
CA ASP A 276 -7.74 41.56 24.84
C ASP A 276 -7.98 41.99 26.30
N MET A 277 -6.92 42.42 27.01
CA MET A 277 -7.04 42.93 28.39
C MET A 277 -6.55 44.38 28.52
N GLU A 278 -6.65 45.21 27.48
CA GLU A 278 -6.57 46.67 27.63
C GLU A 278 -7.65 47.32 26.78
N ILE A 279 -8.87 47.48 27.37
CA ILE A 279 -9.68 48.71 27.32
C ILE A 279 -10.62 48.66 28.53
#